data_064ff38c14acddf6b16d5db85f263cfa
#
_entry.id   064ff38c14acddf6b16d5db85f263cfa
#
_cell.length_a   1.000
_cell.length_b   1.000
_cell.length_c   1.000
_cell.angle_alpha   90.00
_cell.angle_beta   90.00
_cell.angle_gamma   90.00
#
_symmetry.space_group_name_H-M   'P 1'
#
loop_
_entity.id
_entity.type
_entity.pdbx_description
1 polymer ?
#
loop_
_entity_poly.entity_id
_entity_poly.type
_entity_poly.pdbx_seq_one_letter_code
_entity_poly.pdbx_strand_id
1 'polypeptide(L)'
;IGLENNKGENLSLKLNIDNPWKDADGKEYSNEFIKNEIIEYVELGGKIYVGTDSMLFPDKCNFAAVIAFHDRDLNIARYYYKKIKSKSLSYRELQTKILEEVSLAIKVAQFVLNVCPKADVELHIDIGTNKKINATAKFFKMIHGWVTGTGFDLKVKPNSWASSLADSHTKRK
;
A
#
# COMPACT_ATOMS: atom_id res chain seq x y z
N ILE A 1 -9.98 24.80 19.34
CA ILE A 1 -8.76 25.38 19.88
C ILE A 1 -7.62 24.52 19.42
N GLY A 2 -6.87 25.07 18.45
CA GLY A 2 -5.77 24.37 17.83
C GLY A 2 -4.67 24.08 18.83
N LEU A 3 -4.29 22.82 18.95
CA LEU A 3 -2.96 22.46 19.34
C LEU A 3 -2.13 22.43 18.05
N GLU A 4 -1.65 23.59 17.65
CA GLU A 4 -0.50 23.70 16.79
C GLU A 4 0.70 23.12 17.54
N ASN A 5 0.96 21.84 17.36
CA ASN A 5 2.27 21.33 17.61
C ASN A 5 3.16 21.77 16.45
N ASN A 6 3.83 22.87 16.69
CA ASN A 6 4.98 23.29 15.93
C ASN A 6 5.99 22.15 15.82
N LYS A 7 6.28 21.78 14.63
CA LYS A 7 7.02 20.68 14.01
C LYS A 7 6.13 19.51 13.65
N GLY A 8 5.11 19.82 12.86
CA GLY A 8 4.49 18.84 12.00
C GLY A 8 5.49 18.37 10.94
N GLU A 9 6.46 17.55 11.31
CA GLU A 9 6.96 16.57 10.40
C GLU A 9 5.75 15.70 10.09
N ASN A 10 5.23 15.93 8.91
CA ASN A 10 4.16 15.16 8.34
C ASN A 10 4.61 13.70 8.41
N LEU A 11 4.15 12.94 9.42
CA LEU A 11 4.48 11.53 9.63
C LEU A 11 3.98 10.65 8.46
N SER A 12 3.23 11.24 7.54
CA SER A 12 2.79 10.53 6.37
C SER A 12 3.93 10.45 5.35
N LEU A 13 4.34 9.25 5.00
CA LEU A 13 5.19 9.00 3.87
C LEU A 13 4.58 9.67 2.64
N LYS A 14 5.19 10.73 2.17
CA LYS A 14 4.81 11.30 0.88
C LYS A 14 5.20 10.29 -0.17
N LEU A 15 4.23 9.74 -0.88
CA LEU A 15 4.50 9.13 -2.16
C LEU A 15 5.25 10.17 -2.97
N ASN A 16 6.54 9.96 -3.16
CA ASN A 16 7.30 10.84 -4.01
C ASN A 16 6.81 10.61 -5.44
N ILE A 17 6.06 11.58 -5.94
CA ILE A 17 5.45 11.55 -7.29
C ILE A 17 6.56 11.44 -8.35
N ASP A 18 7.75 11.94 -8.03
CA ASP A 18 8.90 11.96 -8.93
C ASP A 18 9.67 10.64 -8.99
N ASN A 19 9.47 9.74 -8.00
CA ASN A 19 10.09 8.43 -8.05
C ASN A 19 9.36 7.52 -9.04
N PRO A 20 10.08 6.88 -9.97
CA PRO A 20 9.48 5.96 -10.90
C PRO A 20 8.91 4.73 -10.18
N TRP A 21 7.86 4.17 -10.76
CA TRP A 21 7.41 2.84 -10.42
C TRP A 21 8.36 1.81 -11.02
N LYS A 22 8.44 0.64 -10.42
CA LYS A 22 9.26 -0.48 -10.91
C LYS A 22 8.38 -1.72 -11.08
N ASP A 23 8.69 -2.52 -12.11
CA ASP A 23 8.11 -3.86 -12.23
C ASP A 23 8.88 -4.89 -11.40
N ALA A 24 8.44 -6.16 -11.48
CA ALA A 24 9.06 -7.27 -10.75
C ALA A 24 10.56 -7.45 -11.05
N ASP A 25 11.01 -7.07 -12.23
CA ASP A 25 12.39 -7.16 -12.67
C ASP A 25 13.23 -5.91 -12.31
N GLY A 26 12.56 -4.90 -11.75
CA GLY A 26 13.19 -3.65 -11.35
C GLY A 26 13.30 -2.61 -12.46
N LYS A 27 12.67 -2.84 -13.62
CA LYS A 27 12.58 -1.84 -14.69
C LYS A 27 11.70 -0.68 -14.25
N GLU A 28 12.15 0.52 -14.53
CA GLU A 28 11.48 1.76 -14.13
C GLU A 28 10.45 2.22 -15.16
N TYR A 29 9.33 2.76 -14.65
CA TYR A 29 8.25 3.32 -15.43
C TYR A 29 7.83 4.68 -14.85
N SER A 30 7.46 5.61 -15.71
CA SER A 30 6.95 6.92 -15.30
C SER A 30 5.56 6.84 -14.69
N ASN A 31 5.18 7.87 -13.93
CA ASN A 31 3.80 8.00 -13.46
C ASN A 31 2.80 8.03 -14.61
N GLU A 32 3.15 8.66 -15.72
CA GLU A 32 2.28 8.73 -16.91
C GLU A 32 2.01 7.35 -17.50
N PHE A 33 3.05 6.50 -17.58
CA PHE A 33 2.89 5.12 -17.99
C PHE A 33 1.91 4.37 -17.09
N ILE A 34 2.06 4.48 -15.78
CA ILE A 34 1.18 3.82 -14.80
C ILE A 34 -0.25 4.33 -14.89
N LYS A 35 -0.46 5.63 -15.10
CA LYS A 35 -1.79 6.19 -15.33
C LYS A 35 -2.48 5.56 -16.53
N ASN A 36 -1.77 5.42 -17.65
CA ASN A 36 -2.31 4.78 -18.84
C ASN A 36 -2.63 3.30 -18.60
N GLU A 37 -1.77 2.57 -17.90
CA GLU A 37 -2.01 1.19 -17.51
C GLU A 37 -3.28 1.05 -16.65
N ILE A 38 -3.49 1.95 -15.70
CA ILE A 38 -4.71 1.97 -14.86
C ILE A 38 -5.95 2.17 -15.72
N ILE A 39 -5.95 3.18 -16.60
CA ILE A 39 -7.09 3.51 -17.44
C ILE A 39 -7.45 2.35 -18.37
N GLU A 40 -6.47 1.80 -19.08
CA GLU A 40 -6.69 0.70 -20.00
C GLU A 40 -7.21 -0.55 -19.30
N TYR A 41 -6.64 -0.89 -18.13
CA TYR A 41 -7.06 -2.06 -17.38
C TYR A 41 -8.49 -1.92 -16.81
N VAL A 42 -8.85 -0.74 -16.30
CA VAL A 42 -10.20 -0.47 -15.80
C VAL A 42 -11.24 -0.50 -16.93
N GLU A 43 -10.90 -0.01 -18.11
CA GLU A 43 -11.77 -0.08 -19.29
C GLU A 43 -12.06 -1.53 -19.72
N LEU A 44 -11.14 -2.45 -19.48
CA LEU A 44 -11.35 -3.88 -19.67
C LEU A 44 -12.23 -4.53 -18.58
N GLY A 45 -12.65 -3.77 -17.57
CA GLY A 45 -13.47 -4.26 -16.46
C GLY A 45 -12.68 -4.87 -15.32
N GLY A 46 -11.36 -4.68 -15.29
CA GLY A 46 -10.49 -5.24 -14.26
C GLY A 46 -10.56 -4.52 -12.93
N LYS A 47 -10.38 -5.29 -11.85
CA LYS A 47 -10.27 -4.79 -10.48
C LYS A 47 -8.81 -4.54 -10.14
N ILE A 48 -8.51 -3.41 -9.51
CA ILE A 48 -7.15 -3.05 -9.10
C ILE A 48 -6.94 -3.41 -7.62
N TYR A 49 -5.79 -4.00 -7.34
CA TYR A 49 -5.39 -4.39 -5.99
C TYR A 49 -4.21 -3.53 -5.54
N VAL A 50 -4.31 -3.00 -4.34
CA VAL A 50 -3.24 -2.22 -3.70
C VAL A 50 -2.77 -2.98 -2.48
N GLY A 51 -1.49 -3.28 -2.42
CA GLY A 51 -0.87 -3.93 -1.27
C GLY A 51 0.26 -3.09 -0.70
N THR A 52 0.43 -3.14 0.61
CA THR A 52 1.57 -2.51 1.28
C THR A 52 2.15 -3.45 2.31
N ASP A 53 3.43 -3.29 2.56
CA ASP A 53 4.14 -3.97 3.63
C ASP A 53 5.36 -3.16 4.06
N SER A 54 5.96 -3.51 5.18
CA SER A 54 7.16 -2.86 5.66
C SER A 54 8.09 -3.82 6.38
N MET A 55 9.37 -3.49 6.40
CA MET A 55 10.39 -4.21 7.14
C MET A 55 11.25 -3.24 7.95
N LEU A 56 11.37 -3.53 9.23
CA LEU A 56 12.21 -2.77 10.15
C LEU A 56 13.64 -3.32 10.13
N PHE A 57 14.59 -2.40 9.96
CA PHE A 57 16.02 -2.63 10.12
C PHE A 57 16.55 -1.82 11.32
N PRO A 58 17.76 -2.08 11.81
CA PRO A 58 18.30 -1.33 12.95
C PRO A 58 18.38 0.18 12.75
N ASP A 59 18.59 0.64 11.51
CA ASP A 59 18.82 2.04 11.15
C ASP A 59 17.71 2.67 10.30
N LYS A 60 16.74 1.88 9.86
CA LYS A 60 15.68 2.33 8.96
C LYS A 60 14.45 1.42 8.96
N CYS A 61 13.37 1.88 8.39
CA CYS A 61 12.23 1.08 8.00
C CYS A 61 12.02 1.22 6.49
N ASN A 62 11.92 0.10 5.78
CA ASN A 62 11.56 0.07 4.38
C ASN A 62 10.07 -0.20 4.25
N PHE A 63 9.39 0.64 3.49
CA PHE A 63 8.00 0.41 3.07
C PHE A 63 7.98 0.10 1.59
N ALA A 64 7.06 -0.74 1.17
CA ALA A 64 6.76 -0.97 -0.23
C ALA A 64 5.26 -0.86 -0.47
N ALA A 65 4.89 -0.27 -1.59
CA ALA A 65 3.52 -0.20 -2.06
C ALA A 65 3.43 -0.79 -3.46
N VAL A 66 2.40 -1.57 -3.71
CA VAL A 66 2.16 -2.27 -4.97
C VAL A 66 0.81 -1.88 -5.55
N ILE A 67 0.78 -1.61 -6.84
CA ILE A 67 -0.44 -1.62 -7.66
C ILE A 67 -0.41 -2.90 -8.49
N ALA A 68 -1.38 -3.79 -8.29
CA ALA A 68 -1.45 -5.06 -8.97
C ALA A 68 -2.67 -5.15 -9.90
N PHE A 69 -2.44 -5.70 -11.07
CA PHE A 69 -3.42 -5.98 -12.11
C PHE A 69 -3.49 -7.49 -12.27
N HIS A 70 -4.58 -8.08 -11.83
CA HIS A 70 -4.75 -9.52 -11.91
C HIS A 70 -6.19 -9.86 -12.32
N ASP A 71 -6.32 -10.52 -13.45
CA ASP A 71 -7.60 -11.01 -13.96
C ASP A 71 -7.37 -12.27 -14.78
N ARG A 72 -8.01 -13.37 -14.37
CA ARG A 72 -7.85 -14.67 -15.05
C ARG A 72 -8.52 -14.70 -16.42
N ASP A 73 -9.69 -14.07 -16.53
CA ASP A 73 -10.46 -14.09 -17.78
C ASP A 73 -9.77 -13.24 -18.87
N LEU A 74 -9.10 -12.17 -18.45
CA LEU A 74 -8.29 -11.31 -19.33
C LEU A 74 -6.86 -11.82 -19.51
N ASN A 75 -6.47 -12.89 -18.81
CA ASN A 75 -5.10 -13.40 -18.77
C ASN A 75 -4.06 -12.33 -18.43
N ILE A 76 -4.37 -11.49 -17.44
CA ILE A 76 -3.51 -10.41 -16.96
C ILE A 76 -2.99 -10.76 -15.56
N ALA A 77 -1.67 -10.67 -15.39
CA ALA A 77 -0.99 -10.82 -14.10
C ALA A 77 0.30 -9.99 -14.11
N ARG A 78 0.23 -8.76 -13.64
CA ARG A 78 1.39 -7.87 -13.51
C ARG A 78 1.22 -6.91 -12.36
N TYR A 79 2.32 -6.38 -11.86
CA TYR A 79 2.30 -5.35 -10.82
C TYR A 79 3.45 -4.38 -10.96
N TYR A 80 3.27 -3.21 -10.33
CA TYR A 80 4.30 -2.19 -10.19
C TYR A 80 4.43 -1.82 -8.72
N TYR A 81 5.64 -1.52 -8.29
CA TYR A 81 5.89 -1.16 -6.89
C TYR A 81 6.71 0.12 -6.76
N LYS A 82 6.54 0.77 -5.60
CA LYS A 82 7.42 1.83 -5.09
C LYS A 82 7.98 1.39 -3.75
N LYS A 83 9.26 1.68 -3.53
CA LYS A 83 9.94 1.46 -2.26
C LYS A 83 10.25 2.81 -1.61
N ILE A 84 9.92 2.93 -0.33
CA ILE A 84 10.12 4.13 0.45
C ILE A 84 10.94 3.76 1.68
N LYS A 85 12.03 4.49 1.92
CA LYS A 85 12.90 4.29 3.07
C LYS A 85 12.69 5.42 4.07
N SER A 86 12.52 5.09 5.34
CA SER A 86 12.45 6.05 6.43
C SER A 86 13.45 5.72 7.51
N LYS A 87 14.14 6.74 8.01
CA LYS A 87 15.05 6.63 9.17
C LYS A 87 14.35 6.94 10.50
N SER A 88 13.04 7.19 10.50
CA SER A 88 12.29 7.49 11.72
C SER A 88 12.30 6.31 12.69
N LEU A 89 12.64 6.58 13.93
CA LEU A 89 12.63 5.59 15.02
C LEU A 89 11.20 5.25 15.48
N SER A 90 10.20 6.05 15.11
CA SER A 90 8.80 5.82 15.48
C SER A 90 8.24 4.50 14.93
N TYR A 91 8.77 4.00 13.83
CA TYR A 91 8.36 2.72 13.24
C TYR A 91 8.88 1.48 13.98
N ARG A 92 9.66 1.64 15.02
CA ARG A 92 9.97 0.56 15.97
C ARG A 92 8.76 0.16 16.79
N GLU A 93 7.80 1.07 16.95
CA GLU A 93 6.50 0.75 17.51
C GLU A 93 5.61 0.09 16.45
N LEU A 94 5.12 -1.11 16.75
CA LEU A 94 4.35 -1.93 15.82
C LEU A 94 3.09 -1.20 15.33
N GLN A 95 2.36 -0.56 16.22
CA GLN A 95 1.14 0.18 15.85
C GLN A 95 1.44 1.31 14.87
N THR A 96 2.45 2.11 15.14
CA THR A 96 2.86 3.23 14.27
C THR A 96 3.25 2.71 12.88
N LYS A 97 4.01 1.63 12.82
CA LYS A 97 4.43 1.00 11.57
C LYS A 97 3.24 0.50 10.75
N ILE A 98 2.30 -0.19 11.37
CA ILE A 98 1.10 -0.71 10.70
C ILE A 98 0.18 0.42 10.23
N LEU A 99 -0.03 1.45 11.04
CA LEU A 99 -0.84 2.61 10.64
C LEU A 99 -0.24 3.32 9.43
N GLU A 100 1.09 3.37 9.33
CA GLU A 100 1.75 3.93 8.15
C GLU A 100 1.57 3.06 6.89
N GLU A 101 1.63 1.74 7.02
CA GLU A 101 1.29 0.82 5.91
C GLU A 101 -0.13 1.07 5.41
N VAL A 102 -1.09 1.21 6.31
CA VAL A 102 -2.50 1.50 5.96
C VAL A 102 -2.63 2.86 5.29
N SER A 103 -1.99 3.88 5.84
CA SER A 103 -1.97 5.23 5.28
C SER A 103 -1.41 5.23 3.85
N LEU A 104 -0.30 4.51 3.63
CA LEU A 104 0.31 4.36 2.32
C LEU A 104 -0.61 3.64 1.33
N ALA A 105 -1.28 2.57 1.75
CA ALA A 105 -2.24 1.86 0.92
C ALA A 105 -3.41 2.76 0.49
N ILE A 106 -3.96 3.54 1.42
CA ILE A 106 -5.04 4.50 1.13
C ILE A 106 -4.57 5.57 0.13
N LYS A 107 -3.36 6.10 0.29
CA LYS A 107 -2.81 7.09 -0.64
C LYS A 107 -2.62 6.54 -2.04
N VAL A 108 -2.14 5.31 -2.18
CA VAL A 108 -2.02 4.66 -3.49
C VAL A 108 -3.40 4.42 -4.11
N ALA A 109 -4.37 3.96 -3.32
CA ALA A 109 -5.74 3.78 -3.80
C ALA A 109 -6.37 5.11 -4.25
N GLN A 110 -6.14 6.20 -3.52
CA GLN A 110 -6.58 7.53 -3.91
C GLN A 110 -5.92 8.00 -5.21
N PHE A 111 -4.62 7.72 -5.39
CA PHE A 111 -3.94 7.98 -6.65
C PHE A 111 -4.64 7.25 -7.81
N VAL A 112 -4.99 5.98 -7.64
CA VAL A 112 -5.73 5.22 -8.67
C VAL A 112 -7.08 5.87 -8.97
N LEU A 113 -7.85 6.26 -7.96
CA LEU A 113 -9.15 6.91 -8.14
C LEU A 113 -9.04 8.31 -8.78
N ASN A 114 -7.97 9.05 -8.50
CA ASN A 114 -7.72 10.34 -9.16
C ASN A 114 -7.44 10.17 -10.65
N VAL A 115 -6.79 9.07 -11.03
CA VAL A 115 -6.54 8.73 -12.44
C VAL A 115 -7.80 8.22 -13.11
N CYS A 116 -8.55 7.34 -12.45
CA CYS A 116 -9.76 6.72 -12.97
C CYS A 116 -10.82 6.62 -11.88
N PRO A 117 -11.75 7.61 -11.77
CA PRO A 117 -12.74 7.65 -10.69
C PRO A 117 -13.69 6.44 -10.62
N LYS A 118 -13.87 5.74 -11.72
CA LYS A 118 -14.71 4.52 -11.80
C LYS A 118 -13.97 3.23 -11.43
N ALA A 119 -12.67 3.31 -11.07
CA ALA A 119 -11.89 2.12 -10.73
C ALA A 119 -12.45 1.43 -9.48
N ASP A 120 -12.53 0.11 -9.53
CA ASP A 120 -12.80 -0.75 -8.38
C ASP A 120 -11.46 -1.13 -7.74
N VAL A 121 -11.22 -0.66 -6.52
CA VAL A 121 -9.94 -0.82 -5.81
C VAL A 121 -10.13 -1.58 -4.52
N GLU A 122 -9.34 -2.62 -4.34
CA GLU A 122 -9.30 -3.43 -3.12
C GLU A 122 -7.94 -3.29 -2.45
N LEU A 123 -7.94 -2.99 -1.15
CA LEU A 123 -6.74 -2.86 -0.33
C LEU A 123 -6.39 -4.19 0.35
N HIS A 124 -5.12 -4.57 0.27
CA HIS A 124 -4.57 -5.73 0.96
C HIS A 124 -3.57 -5.29 2.02
N ILE A 125 -3.89 -5.56 3.28
CA ILE A 125 -3.07 -5.23 4.44
C ILE A 125 -2.64 -6.50 5.15
N ASP A 126 -1.36 -6.62 5.47
CA ASP A 126 -0.78 -7.81 6.10
C ASP A 126 -1.02 -7.85 7.62
N ILE A 127 -2.30 -7.88 8.01
CA ILE A 127 -2.72 -8.08 9.39
C ILE A 127 -3.55 -9.35 9.53
N GLY A 128 -3.43 -10.00 10.68
CA GLY A 128 -4.24 -11.17 11.00
C GLY A 128 -5.49 -10.82 11.80
N THR A 129 -6.43 -11.74 11.85
CA THR A 129 -7.64 -11.63 12.66
C THR A 129 -7.61 -12.54 13.90
N ASN A 130 -6.73 -13.52 13.93
CA ASN A 130 -6.59 -14.45 15.04
C ASN A 130 -5.60 -13.93 16.10
N LYS A 131 -6.12 -13.44 17.22
CA LYS A 131 -5.33 -12.87 18.32
C LYS A 131 -4.31 -13.84 18.94
N LYS A 132 -4.49 -15.16 18.79
CA LYS A 132 -3.58 -16.16 19.36
C LYS A 132 -2.30 -16.33 18.55
N ILE A 133 -2.35 -16.11 17.23
CA ILE A 133 -1.24 -16.37 16.31
C ILE A 133 -0.73 -15.13 15.56
N ASN A 134 -1.45 -14.03 15.59
CA ASN A 134 -1.10 -12.80 14.87
C ASN A 134 -0.93 -11.63 15.85
N ALA A 135 0.29 -11.12 15.98
CA ALA A 135 0.58 -9.96 16.81
C ALA A 135 -0.20 -8.69 16.38
N THR A 136 -0.58 -8.62 15.11
CA THR A 136 -1.29 -7.48 14.50
C THR A 136 -2.81 -7.55 14.64
N ALA A 137 -3.36 -8.69 15.08
CA ALA A 137 -4.82 -8.90 15.14
C ALA A 137 -5.55 -7.92 16.07
N LYS A 138 -4.86 -7.43 17.10
CA LYS A 138 -5.42 -6.41 18.02
C LYS A 138 -5.77 -5.09 17.33
N PHE A 139 -5.16 -4.81 16.19
CA PHE A 139 -5.40 -3.59 15.43
C PHE A 139 -6.47 -3.75 14.33
N PHE A 140 -6.91 -4.99 14.09
CA PHE A 140 -7.82 -5.31 12.97
C PHE A 140 -9.09 -4.45 12.98
N LYS A 141 -9.78 -4.36 14.11
CA LYS A 141 -11.05 -3.61 14.21
C LYS A 141 -10.89 -2.14 13.86
N MET A 142 -9.81 -1.52 14.35
CA MET A 142 -9.51 -0.11 14.09
C MET A 142 -9.18 0.11 12.61
N ILE A 143 -8.33 -0.73 12.04
CA ILE A 143 -7.91 -0.64 10.64
C ILE A 143 -9.08 -0.92 9.71
N HIS A 144 -9.88 -1.95 9.99
CA HIS A 144 -11.09 -2.25 9.24
C HIS A 144 -12.05 -1.06 9.20
N GLY A 145 -12.31 -0.45 10.36
CA GLY A 145 -13.16 0.75 10.45
C GLY A 145 -12.59 1.93 9.66
N TRP A 146 -11.28 2.14 9.72
CA TRP A 146 -10.62 3.21 8.98
C TRP A 146 -10.72 3.01 7.46
N VAL A 147 -10.31 1.85 6.97
CA VAL A 147 -10.29 1.55 5.52
C VAL A 147 -11.70 1.55 4.94
N THR A 148 -12.64 0.88 5.60
CA THR A 148 -14.04 0.84 5.11
C THR A 148 -14.72 2.21 5.17
N GLY A 149 -14.34 3.06 6.13
CA GLY A 149 -14.78 4.45 6.21
C GLY A 149 -14.31 5.32 5.04
N THR A 150 -13.23 4.93 4.34
CA THR A 150 -12.79 5.59 3.10
C THR A 150 -13.50 5.10 1.84
N GLY A 151 -14.34 4.06 1.95
CA GLY A 151 -15.09 3.48 0.84
C GLY A 151 -14.35 2.38 0.06
N PHE A 152 -13.14 1.97 0.50
CA PHE A 152 -12.39 0.88 -0.12
C PHE A 152 -12.74 -0.47 0.50
N ASP A 153 -12.71 -1.52 -0.33
CA ASP A 153 -12.74 -2.89 0.14
C ASP A 153 -11.41 -3.26 0.79
N LEU A 154 -11.44 -4.06 1.85
CA LEU A 154 -10.27 -4.50 2.59
C LEU A 154 -10.18 -6.02 2.61
N LYS A 155 -9.01 -6.55 2.30
CA LYS A 155 -8.62 -7.94 2.56
C LYS A 155 -7.42 -7.97 3.51
N VAL A 156 -7.48 -8.93 4.43
CA VAL A 156 -6.43 -9.20 5.42
C VAL A 156 -6.02 -10.67 5.33
N LYS A 157 -5.02 -11.08 6.12
CA LYS A 157 -4.59 -12.50 6.15
C LYS A 157 -5.78 -13.45 6.32
N PRO A 158 -5.83 -14.56 5.57
CA PRO A 158 -4.86 -15.06 4.59
C PRO A 158 -5.08 -14.56 3.15
N ASN A 159 -6.02 -13.62 2.92
CA ASN A 159 -6.48 -13.23 1.58
C ASN A 159 -5.83 -11.94 1.04
N SER A 160 -4.81 -11.43 1.74
CA SER A 160 -4.11 -10.18 1.39
C SER A 160 -2.89 -10.42 0.49
N TRP A 161 -3.09 -11.08 -0.64
CA TRP A 161 -1.99 -11.52 -1.50
C TRP A 161 -1.15 -10.37 -2.10
N ALA A 162 -1.74 -9.20 -2.35
CA ALA A 162 -0.99 -8.06 -2.87
C ALA A 162 0.02 -7.50 -1.83
N SER A 163 -0.25 -7.65 -0.53
CA SER A 163 0.72 -7.30 0.50
C SER A 163 1.94 -8.23 0.48
N SER A 164 1.78 -9.49 0.09
CA SER A 164 2.89 -10.43 -0.09
C SER A 164 3.81 -10.03 -1.24
N LEU A 165 3.26 -9.44 -2.31
CA LEU A 165 4.06 -8.84 -3.39
C LEU A 165 4.88 -7.65 -2.85
N ALA A 166 4.27 -6.80 -2.04
CA ALA A 166 4.96 -5.68 -1.40
C ALA A 166 6.09 -6.17 -0.47
N ASP A 167 5.85 -7.21 0.34
CA ASP A 167 6.85 -7.81 1.23
C ASP A 167 8.13 -8.20 0.48
N SER A 168 8.02 -8.75 -0.70
CA SER A 168 9.18 -9.16 -1.50
C SER A 168 10.14 -8.01 -1.83
N HIS A 169 9.65 -6.76 -1.80
CA HIS A 169 10.42 -5.54 -2.11
C HIS A 169 10.86 -4.75 -0.89
N THR A 170 10.51 -5.17 0.33
CA THR A 170 10.96 -4.52 1.58
C THR A 170 12.35 -4.98 2.00
N LYS A 171 12.78 -6.18 1.60
CA LYS A 171 13.97 -6.89 2.11
C LYS A 171 15.28 -6.44 1.47
N ARG A 172 15.25 -5.83 0.30
CA ARG A 172 16.44 -5.36 -0.40
C ARG A 172 16.96 -4.05 0.19
N LYS A 173 18.25 -4.01 0.43
CA LYS A 173 18.96 -2.82 0.92
C LYS A 173 19.00 -1.71 -0.14
#